data_f4e7ba453d49c791d0f1999368c931be
#
_entry.id   f4e7ba453d49c791d0f1999368c931be
#
_cell.length_a   1.000
_cell.length_b   1.000
_cell.length_c   1.000
_cell.angle_alpha   90.00
_cell.angle_beta   90.00
_cell.angle_gamma   90.00
#
_symmetry.space_group_name_H-M   'P 1'
#
loop_
_entity.id
_entity.type
_entity.pdbx_description
1 polymer ?
#
loop_
_entity_poly.entity_id
_entity_poly.type
_entity_poly.pdbx_seq_one_letter_code
_entity_poly.pdbx_strand_id
1 'polypeptide(L)'
;MKKTKKAQTRVQAAPVRRGEVYEICIDRLGTSGEGVGRYENFTVFVPNALPGERVTVRMEEVKTSYARGRLTEILQQSNDRITPLCSLYEECGGCQLQHLSYAAQLRAKRQQVIDALSHIGKLPHVSVRETLAAQSPWNYRNKMQFPVGLAKGKIVVGCFAQGSHTIIDTENCHIQREPNNALANAVQAIVAQLRIPVYNEDTHKGILRHIVGRVGQNGDLMAVIVTATKQLPRAKECVRLLREHLPNLVSVHQNIQTYRNNVIMGRDTVLLWGKPTILDGLGRLHFHISPRSFFQVNTQQAERLYEQALAYADLHGTETVIDAYCGTGTITLFLAQRARKVYGIEIVQPAILDARKNARDNHVKNAEFIVGDATKVMPALYKQGIRPDVVVVDPPRAGCTPTVLQTFADMKPQRIVYVSCNPATLARDLAILKEFGYHAKEVQPVDLFPQTSHVETITLLSRGIPAGK
;
A
#
# COMPACT_ATOMS: atom_id res chain seq x y z
N MET A 1 47.58 -6.65 36.62
CA MET A 1 46.87 -7.00 35.40
C MET A 1 45.72 -7.95 35.75
N LYS A 2 44.48 -7.43 35.91
CA LYS A 2 43.28 -8.27 36.15
C LYS A 2 42.60 -8.49 34.81
N LYS A 3 42.61 -9.72 34.30
CA LYS A 3 41.84 -10.14 33.12
C LYS A 3 40.36 -10.20 33.49
N THR A 4 39.58 -9.26 32.97
CA THR A 4 38.11 -9.29 33.02
C THR A 4 37.63 -10.42 32.09
N LYS A 5 37.07 -11.48 32.66
CA LYS A 5 36.37 -12.52 31.94
C LYS A 5 35.06 -11.90 31.34
N LYS A 6 35.01 -11.77 30.01
CA LYS A 6 33.74 -11.54 29.29
C LYS A 6 32.84 -12.74 29.61
N ALA A 7 31.68 -12.46 30.22
CA ALA A 7 30.61 -13.44 30.37
C ALA A 7 30.13 -13.83 28.96
N GLN A 8 30.38 -15.04 28.53
CA GLN A 8 29.74 -15.67 27.39
C GLN A 8 28.27 -15.88 27.75
N THR A 9 27.38 -15.07 27.20
CA THR A 9 25.95 -15.35 27.24
C THR A 9 25.71 -16.65 26.50
N ARG A 10 25.41 -17.73 27.25
CA ARG A 10 24.95 -18.99 26.66
C ARG A 10 23.71 -18.69 25.84
N VAL A 11 23.78 -18.82 24.51
CA VAL A 11 22.62 -18.85 23.62
C VAL A 11 21.80 -20.07 24.04
N GLN A 12 20.69 -19.85 24.73
CA GLN A 12 19.77 -20.89 25.14
C GLN A 12 19.22 -21.55 23.86
N ALA A 13 19.30 -22.88 23.79
CA ALA A 13 18.75 -23.61 22.64
C ALA A 13 17.24 -23.33 22.53
N ALA A 14 16.73 -23.19 21.32
CA ALA A 14 15.30 -22.99 21.12
C ALA A 14 14.51 -24.16 21.75
N PRO A 15 13.42 -23.90 22.49
CA PRO A 15 12.64 -24.95 23.17
C PRO A 15 11.78 -25.80 22.20
N VAL A 16 11.81 -25.47 20.92
CA VAL A 16 11.06 -26.16 19.85
C VAL A 16 12.02 -26.72 18.80
N ARG A 17 11.61 -27.79 18.09
CA ARG A 17 12.42 -28.45 17.06
C ARG A 17 11.66 -28.47 15.73
N ARG A 18 12.41 -28.32 14.64
CA ARG A 18 11.86 -28.40 13.28
C ARG A 18 11.25 -29.78 13.03
N GLY A 19 10.04 -29.80 12.44
CA GLY A 19 9.29 -31.01 12.10
C GLY A 19 8.40 -31.53 13.23
N GLU A 20 8.64 -31.15 14.50
CA GLU A 20 7.82 -31.53 15.64
C GLU A 20 6.54 -30.66 15.71
N VAL A 21 5.52 -31.16 16.42
CA VAL A 21 4.21 -30.51 16.60
C VAL A 21 4.07 -30.04 18.04
N TYR A 22 3.60 -28.80 18.21
CA TYR A 22 3.40 -28.18 19.51
C TYR A 22 2.03 -27.51 19.58
N GLU A 23 1.46 -27.48 20.78
CA GLU A 23 0.26 -26.70 21.06
C GLU A 23 0.64 -25.25 21.40
N ILE A 24 0.03 -24.28 20.73
CA ILE A 24 0.30 -22.85 20.85
C ILE A 24 -1.00 -22.09 21.09
N CYS A 25 -1.01 -21.22 22.09
CA CYS A 25 -2.04 -20.19 22.25
C CYS A 25 -1.62 -18.96 21.45
N ILE A 26 -2.54 -18.43 20.65
CA ILE A 26 -2.31 -17.25 19.80
C ILE A 26 -2.76 -16.00 20.54
N ASP A 27 -1.82 -15.10 20.83
CA ASP A 27 -2.05 -13.90 21.62
C ASP A 27 -2.47 -12.70 20.77
N ARG A 28 -1.88 -12.55 19.56
CA ARG A 28 -2.06 -11.39 18.69
C ARG A 28 -1.78 -11.72 17.23
N LEU A 29 -2.05 -10.76 16.32
CA LEU A 29 -1.57 -10.82 14.94
C LEU A 29 -0.20 -10.16 14.81
N GLY A 30 0.63 -10.72 13.96
CA GLY A 30 1.84 -10.09 13.44
C GLY A 30 1.53 -9.08 12.33
N THR A 31 2.57 -8.37 11.89
CA THR A 31 2.44 -7.30 10.88
C THR A 31 2.07 -7.81 9.48
N SER A 32 2.29 -9.09 9.18
CA SER A 32 1.89 -9.73 7.92
C SER A 32 0.54 -10.44 8.02
N GLY A 33 -0.15 -10.36 9.17
CA GLY A 33 -1.46 -10.99 9.39
C GLY A 33 -1.39 -12.42 9.94
N GLU A 34 -0.18 -12.95 10.23
CA GLU A 34 0.02 -14.23 10.90
C GLU A 34 -0.31 -14.17 12.39
N GLY A 35 -0.81 -15.26 12.96
CA GLY A 35 -0.96 -15.41 14.39
C GLY A 35 0.42 -15.44 15.09
N VAL A 36 0.51 -14.81 16.25
CA VAL A 36 1.72 -14.82 17.08
C VAL A 36 1.37 -15.36 18.45
N GLY A 37 2.02 -16.43 18.83
CA GLY A 37 1.90 -17.04 20.16
C GLY A 37 3.28 -17.35 20.75
N ARG A 38 3.28 -18.05 21.88
CA ARG A 38 4.52 -18.43 22.57
C ARG A 38 4.49 -19.89 23.04
N TYR A 39 5.63 -20.52 22.92
CA TYR A 39 5.93 -21.79 23.57
C TYR A 39 7.10 -21.58 24.55
N GLU A 40 6.90 -21.80 25.86
CA GLU A 40 7.93 -21.52 26.88
C GLU A 40 8.64 -20.16 26.74
N ASN A 41 7.84 -19.07 26.51
CA ASN A 41 8.31 -17.72 26.22
C ASN A 41 9.02 -17.52 24.88
N PHE A 42 9.14 -18.56 24.05
CA PHE A 42 9.73 -18.48 22.72
C PHE A 42 8.65 -18.12 21.68
N THR A 43 8.89 -17.10 20.87
CA THR A 43 7.90 -16.59 19.90
C THR A 43 7.70 -17.56 18.74
N VAL A 44 6.45 -17.85 18.41
CA VAL A 44 6.04 -18.69 17.28
C VAL A 44 5.09 -17.92 16.37
N PHE A 45 5.41 -17.83 15.09
CA PHE A 45 4.55 -17.25 14.06
C PHE A 45 3.78 -18.36 13.33
N VAL A 46 2.48 -18.22 13.25
CA VAL A 46 1.58 -19.25 12.69
C VAL A 46 0.65 -18.60 11.66
N PRO A 47 0.92 -18.73 10.34
CA PRO A 47 0.00 -18.28 9.31
C PRO A 47 -1.40 -18.89 9.50
N ASN A 48 -2.43 -18.11 9.18
CA ASN A 48 -3.85 -18.50 9.26
C ASN A 48 -4.39 -18.78 10.67
N ALA A 49 -3.61 -18.56 11.74
CA ALA A 49 -4.09 -18.64 13.12
C ALA A 49 -4.51 -17.25 13.63
N LEU A 50 -5.52 -17.20 14.49
CA LEU A 50 -6.13 -15.96 15.00
C LEU A 50 -5.96 -15.79 16.51
N PRO A 51 -5.94 -14.55 17.00
CA PRO A 51 -5.91 -14.26 18.44
C PRO A 51 -7.06 -14.95 19.18
N GLY A 52 -6.74 -15.53 20.34
CA GLY A 52 -7.70 -16.28 21.16
C GLY A 52 -7.87 -17.74 20.75
N GLU A 53 -7.16 -18.20 19.72
CA GLU A 53 -7.15 -19.60 19.34
C GLU A 53 -6.09 -20.41 20.10
N ARG A 54 -6.42 -21.66 20.35
CA ARG A 54 -5.49 -22.70 20.77
C ARG A 54 -5.35 -23.68 19.62
N VAL A 55 -4.11 -23.85 19.12
CA VAL A 55 -3.83 -24.54 17.86
C VAL A 55 -2.67 -25.51 18.00
N THR A 56 -2.66 -26.58 17.19
CA THR A 56 -1.46 -27.39 16.99
C THR A 56 -0.70 -26.91 15.76
N VAL A 57 0.62 -26.83 15.91
CA VAL A 57 1.52 -26.22 14.95
C VAL A 57 2.72 -27.11 14.68
N ARG A 58 2.94 -27.47 13.41
CA ARG A 58 4.17 -28.17 12.98
C ARG A 58 5.24 -27.13 12.68
N MET A 59 6.37 -27.16 13.38
CA MET A 59 7.47 -26.23 13.17
C MET A 59 8.16 -26.47 11.82
N GLU A 60 8.21 -25.44 10.98
CA GLU A 60 8.85 -25.50 9.65
C GLU A 60 10.22 -24.82 9.65
N GLU A 61 10.36 -23.74 10.40
CA GLU A 61 11.60 -22.98 10.55
C GLU A 61 11.83 -22.65 12.04
N VAL A 62 13.06 -22.88 12.52
CA VAL A 62 13.46 -22.52 13.90
C VAL A 62 14.71 -21.66 13.81
N LYS A 63 14.62 -20.43 14.30
CA LYS A 63 15.73 -19.48 14.45
C LYS A 63 16.14 -19.37 15.92
N THR A 64 17.12 -18.53 16.22
CA THR A 64 17.60 -18.32 17.60
C THR A 64 16.61 -17.59 18.50
N SER A 65 15.71 -16.75 17.94
CA SER A 65 14.79 -15.90 18.70
C SER A 65 13.30 -16.13 18.37
N TYR A 66 12.99 -16.93 17.37
CA TYR A 66 11.60 -17.26 16.99
C TYR A 66 11.53 -18.54 16.17
N ALA A 67 10.33 -19.10 16.03
CA ALA A 67 10.01 -20.12 15.05
C ALA A 67 8.86 -19.69 14.14
N ARG A 68 8.77 -20.34 12.98
CA ARG A 68 7.60 -20.31 12.10
C ARG A 68 7.06 -21.72 11.95
N GLY A 69 5.77 -21.87 12.06
CA GLY A 69 5.13 -23.16 11.92
C GLY A 69 3.84 -23.10 11.11
N ARG A 70 3.48 -24.22 10.56
CA ARG A 70 2.24 -24.42 9.82
C ARG A 70 1.15 -24.88 10.77
N LEU A 71 0.00 -24.23 10.75
CA LEU A 71 -1.23 -24.64 11.43
C LEU A 71 -1.63 -26.05 10.96
N THR A 72 -1.81 -26.98 11.89
CA THR A 72 -2.26 -28.34 11.59
C THR A 72 -3.69 -28.60 12.06
N GLU A 73 -4.09 -28.01 13.21
CA GLU A 73 -5.43 -28.17 13.76
C GLU A 73 -5.77 -26.98 14.66
N ILE A 74 -7.04 -26.62 14.71
CA ILE A 74 -7.58 -25.61 15.63
C ILE A 74 -8.33 -26.36 16.76
N LEU A 75 -7.72 -26.38 17.95
CA LEU A 75 -8.28 -27.05 19.13
C LEU A 75 -9.38 -26.23 19.78
N GLN A 76 -9.22 -24.89 19.75
CA GLN A 76 -10.21 -23.92 20.21
C GLN A 76 -10.25 -22.76 19.24
N GLN A 77 -11.42 -22.53 18.64
CA GLN A 77 -11.63 -21.51 17.64
C GLN A 77 -11.90 -20.14 18.28
N SER A 78 -11.39 -19.07 17.69
CA SER A 78 -11.75 -17.70 18.02
C SER A 78 -13.20 -17.39 17.61
N ASN A 79 -13.93 -16.63 18.42
CA ASN A 79 -15.27 -16.11 18.07
C ASN A 79 -15.24 -15.16 16.86
N ASP A 80 -14.08 -14.59 16.55
CA ASP A 80 -13.89 -13.68 15.41
C ASP A 80 -13.53 -14.42 14.11
N ARG A 81 -13.36 -15.74 14.13
CA ARG A 81 -13.09 -16.53 12.92
C ARG A 81 -14.36 -16.69 12.08
N ILE A 82 -14.21 -16.43 10.79
CA ILE A 82 -15.24 -16.63 9.78
C ILE A 82 -14.71 -17.47 8.62
N THR A 83 -15.59 -18.04 7.84
CA THR A 83 -15.23 -18.70 6.56
C THR A 83 -14.87 -17.63 5.53
N PRO A 84 -13.69 -17.69 4.89
CA PRO A 84 -13.32 -16.78 3.81
C PRO A 84 -14.32 -16.85 2.65
N LEU A 85 -14.68 -15.69 2.09
CA LEU A 85 -15.55 -15.61 0.92
C LEU A 85 -14.85 -16.15 -0.34
N CYS A 86 -13.55 -15.93 -0.46
CA CYS A 86 -12.74 -16.33 -1.60
C CYS A 86 -12.30 -17.79 -1.47
N SER A 87 -12.69 -18.65 -2.41
CA SER A 87 -12.28 -20.06 -2.45
C SER A 87 -10.77 -20.25 -2.65
N LEU A 88 -10.08 -19.24 -3.18
CA LEU A 88 -8.63 -19.26 -3.41
C LEU A 88 -7.82 -18.68 -2.24
N TYR A 89 -8.47 -18.34 -1.12
CA TYR A 89 -7.85 -17.61 -0.01
C TYR A 89 -6.61 -18.29 0.55
N GLU A 90 -6.64 -19.62 0.72
CA GLU A 90 -5.51 -20.36 1.30
C GLU A 90 -4.27 -20.41 0.39
N GLU A 91 -4.48 -20.31 -0.92
CA GLU A 91 -3.40 -20.40 -1.93
C GLU A 91 -2.91 -19.02 -2.38
N CYS A 92 -3.83 -18.05 -2.47
CA CYS A 92 -3.57 -16.72 -3.01
C CYS A 92 -2.84 -15.82 -2.01
N GLY A 93 -1.77 -15.16 -2.44
CA GLY A 93 -1.01 -14.20 -1.62
C GLY A 93 -1.66 -12.80 -1.50
N GLY A 94 -2.81 -12.56 -2.13
CA GLY A 94 -3.41 -11.22 -2.22
C GLY A 94 -4.09 -10.71 -0.94
N CYS A 95 -4.64 -11.61 -0.12
CA CYS A 95 -5.37 -11.28 1.11
C CYS A 95 -4.81 -12.10 2.29
N GLN A 96 -4.78 -11.50 3.50
CA GLN A 96 -4.25 -12.14 4.70
C GLN A 96 -5.30 -12.30 5.81
N LEU A 97 -6.46 -11.62 5.72
CA LEU A 97 -7.38 -11.50 6.85
C LEU A 97 -8.84 -11.92 6.52
N GLN A 98 -9.12 -12.59 5.40
CA GLN A 98 -10.50 -12.98 5.07
C GLN A 98 -11.12 -13.98 6.05
N HIS A 99 -10.30 -14.71 6.80
CA HIS A 99 -10.73 -15.65 7.84
C HIS A 99 -11.04 -14.97 9.19
N LEU A 100 -10.88 -13.64 9.26
CA LEU A 100 -11.15 -12.81 10.43
C LEU A 100 -12.32 -11.87 10.16
N SER A 101 -13.28 -11.76 11.08
CA SER A 101 -14.41 -10.85 10.95
C SER A 101 -13.97 -9.41 10.72
N TYR A 102 -14.72 -8.66 9.91
CA TYR A 102 -14.29 -7.30 9.54
C TYR A 102 -14.11 -6.38 10.73
N ALA A 103 -14.99 -6.47 11.74
CA ALA A 103 -14.83 -5.73 12.99
C ALA A 103 -13.52 -6.06 13.72
N ALA A 104 -13.13 -7.33 13.72
CA ALA A 104 -11.87 -7.77 14.32
C ALA A 104 -10.65 -7.35 13.50
N GLN A 105 -10.76 -7.30 12.14
CA GLN A 105 -9.70 -6.72 11.30
C GLN A 105 -9.41 -5.26 11.69
N LEU A 106 -10.45 -4.45 11.93
CA LEU A 106 -10.29 -3.05 12.33
C LEU A 106 -9.61 -2.92 13.70
N ARG A 107 -10.01 -3.76 14.68
CA ARG A 107 -9.35 -3.82 16.00
C ARG A 107 -7.88 -4.22 15.88
N ALA A 108 -7.58 -5.24 15.08
CA ALA A 108 -6.20 -5.70 14.86
C ALA A 108 -5.32 -4.64 14.21
N LYS A 109 -5.82 -3.90 13.23
CA LYS A 109 -5.11 -2.79 12.59
C LYS A 109 -4.83 -1.65 13.57
N ARG A 110 -5.80 -1.31 14.42
CA ARG A 110 -5.58 -0.35 15.51
C ARG A 110 -4.48 -0.83 16.47
N GLN A 111 -4.55 -2.09 16.89
CA GLN A 111 -3.58 -2.66 17.82
C GLN A 111 -2.17 -2.66 17.23
N GLN A 112 -2.02 -2.95 15.93
CA GLN A 112 -0.72 -2.88 15.23
C GLN A 112 -0.10 -1.47 15.33
N VAL A 113 -0.91 -0.42 15.23
CA VAL A 113 -0.43 0.96 15.38
C VAL A 113 -0.03 1.25 16.83
N ILE A 114 -0.83 0.82 17.82
CA ILE A 114 -0.52 0.94 19.25
C ILE A 114 0.81 0.24 19.58
N ASP A 115 0.98 -0.99 19.11
CA ASP A 115 2.19 -1.78 19.33
C ASP A 115 3.43 -1.10 18.73
N ALA A 116 3.33 -0.58 17.51
CA ALA A 116 4.42 0.14 16.87
C ALA A 116 4.82 1.40 17.64
N LEU A 117 3.85 2.22 18.05
CA LEU A 117 4.11 3.41 18.84
C LEU A 117 4.75 3.09 20.20
N SER A 118 4.27 2.05 20.88
CA SER A 118 4.75 1.67 22.20
C SER A 118 6.14 1.04 22.16
N HIS A 119 6.35 0.08 21.24
CA HIS A 119 7.57 -0.72 21.24
C HIS A 119 8.70 -0.11 20.42
N ILE A 120 8.39 0.53 19.27
CA ILE A 120 9.39 1.12 18.39
C ILE A 120 9.57 2.60 18.71
N GLY A 121 8.48 3.38 18.71
CA GLY A 121 8.52 4.83 18.94
C GLY A 121 8.76 5.23 20.39
N LYS A 122 8.56 4.31 21.36
CA LYS A 122 8.55 4.63 22.80
C LYS A 122 7.59 5.76 23.13
N LEU A 123 6.42 5.73 22.47
CA LEU A 123 5.36 6.74 22.56
C LEU A 123 4.02 6.12 23.04
N PRO A 124 3.99 5.44 24.22
CA PRO A 124 2.79 4.73 24.68
C PRO A 124 1.61 5.66 25.03
N HIS A 125 1.85 6.96 25.18
CA HIS A 125 0.84 7.95 25.56
C HIS A 125 0.11 8.58 24.37
N VAL A 126 0.56 8.31 23.14
CA VAL A 126 -0.10 8.85 21.94
C VAL A 126 -1.43 8.13 21.75
N SER A 127 -2.50 8.90 21.68
CA SER A 127 -3.85 8.37 21.47
C SER A 127 -3.97 7.76 20.06
N VAL A 128 -4.49 6.53 19.98
CA VAL A 128 -4.83 5.89 18.70
C VAL A 128 -6.33 5.72 18.61
N ARG A 129 -6.94 6.41 17.67
CA ARG A 129 -8.39 6.36 17.44
C ARG A 129 -8.82 4.98 16.93
N GLU A 130 -10.13 4.73 16.92
CA GLU A 130 -10.70 3.58 16.21
C GLU A 130 -10.36 3.65 14.73
N THR A 131 -10.09 2.48 14.12
CA THR A 131 -9.77 2.43 12.69
C THR A 131 -10.97 2.87 11.84
N LEU A 132 -10.79 3.82 10.95
CA LEU A 132 -11.82 4.22 9.99
C LEU A 132 -12.11 3.05 9.04
N ALA A 133 -13.29 2.47 9.20
CA ALA A 133 -13.75 1.35 8.39
C ALA A 133 -14.01 1.76 6.94
N ALA A 134 -13.76 0.87 5.98
CA ALA A 134 -14.24 1.05 4.62
C ALA A 134 -15.77 0.88 4.57
N GLN A 135 -16.44 1.65 3.71
CA GLN A 135 -17.89 1.51 3.49
C GLN A 135 -18.24 0.13 2.93
N SER A 136 -17.40 -0.37 2.02
CA SER A 136 -17.45 -1.74 1.53
C SER A 136 -16.06 -2.37 1.65
N PRO A 137 -15.93 -3.50 2.39
CA PRO A 137 -14.66 -4.20 2.47
C PRO A 137 -14.38 -5.09 1.23
N TRP A 138 -15.25 -5.05 0.23
CA TRP A 138 -15.19 -5.79 -1.01
C TRP A 138 -15.34 -4.89 -2.23
N ASN A 139 -14.87 -5.34 -3.39
CA ASN A 139 -14.97 -4.65 -4.69
C ASN A 139 -14.45 -3.19 -4.68
N TYR A 140 -13.51 -2.90 -3.79
CA TYR A 140 -12.99 -1.54 -3.62
C TYR A 140 -11.85 -1.22 -4.55
N ARG A 141 -11.10 -2.26 -5.01
CA ARG A 141 -9.82 -2.07 -5.70
C ARG A 141 -10.04 -1.70 -7.17
N ASN A 142 -9.72 -0.45 -7.50
CA ASN A 142 -9.87 0.11 -8.85
C ASN A 142 -8.71 -0.23 -9.79
N LYS A 143 -7.60 -0.77 -9.29
CA LYS A 143 -6.43 -1.16 -10.09
C LYS A 143 -6.08 -2.62 -9.88
N MET A 144 -6.08 -3.39 -10.96
CA MET A 144 -5.60 -4.77 -11.05
C MET A 144 -4.22 -4.81 -11.70
N GLN A 145 -3.36 -5.72 -11.25
CA GLN A 145 -2.08 -6.04 -11.89
C GLN A 145 -1.86 -7.54 -11.78
N PHE A 146 -2.28 -8.28 -12.80
CA PHE A 146 -2.22 -9.73 -12.80
C PHE A 146 -1.16 -10.25 -13.75
N PRO A 147 -0.26 -11.16 -13.31
CA PRO A 147 0.58 -11.92 -14.20
C PRO A 147 -0.26 -12.82 -15.12
N VAL A 148 0.26 -13.03 -16.32
CA VAL A 148 -0.27 -13.98 -17.29
C VAL A 148 0.76 -15.07 -17.48
N GLY A 149 0.37 -16.32 -17.34
CA GLY A 149 1.27 -17.46 -17.36
C GLY A 149 0.68 -18.71 -18.01
N LEU A 150 1.43 -19.79 -17.92
CA LEU A 150 1.01 -21.13 -18.32
C LEU A 150 1.04 -22.06 -17.11
N ALA A 151 -0.09 -22.71 -16.82
CA ALA A 151 -0.16 -23.79 -15.84
C ALA A 151 -0.76 -25.04 -16.51
N LYS A 152 -0.03 -26.15 -16.49
CA LYS A 152 -0.46 -27.43 -17.11
C LYS A 152 -0.92 -27.25 -18.57
N GLY A 153 -0.24 -26.41 -19.33
CA GLY A 153 -0.53 -26.13 -20.75
C GLY A 153 -1.72 -25.21 -21.02
N LYS A 154 -2.38 -24.67 -19.99
CA LYS A 154 -3.46 -23.69 -20.10
C LYS A 154 -2.97 -22.29 -19.75
N ILE A 155 -3.53 -21.27 -20.42
CA ILE A 155 -3.33 -19.88 -20.05
C ILE A 155 -3.99 -19.65 -18.68
N VAL A 156 -3.24 -19.03 -17.76
CA VAL A 156 -3.73 -18.61 -16.44
C VAL A 156 -3.48 -17.13 -16.24
N VAL A 157 -4.45 -16.44 -15.63
CA VAL A 157 -4.38 -15.02 -15.29
C VAL A 157 -4.85 -14.85 -13.85
N GLY A 158 -4.05 -14.22 -13.00
CA GLY A 158 -4.47 -14.05 -11.62
C GLY A 158 -3.41 -13.52 -10.67
N CYS A 159 -3.46 -13.93 -9.43
CA CYS A 159 -2.50 -13.53 -8.40
C CYS A 159 -1.37 -14.55 -8.26
N PHE A 160 -0.24 -14.10 -7.70
CA PHE A 160 0.78 -15.04 -7.24
C PHE A 160 0.36 -15.75 -5.94
N ALA A 161 0.70 -17.02 -5.83
CA ALA A 161 0.62 -17.75 -4.57
C ALA A 161 1.55 -17.12 -3.53
N GLN A 162 1.20 -17.26 -2.25
CA GLN A 162 1.96 -16.69 -1.17
C GLN A 162 3.43 -17.15 -1.18
N GLY A 163 4.34 -16.17 -1.20
CA GLY A 163 5.79 -16.42 -1.15
C GLY A 163 6.37 -17.08 -2.40
N SER A 164 5.65 -17.11 -3.53
CA SER A 164 6.12 -17.71 -4.78
C SER A 164 5.72 -16.90 -6.01
N HIS A 165 6.22 -17.31 -7.19
CA HIS A 165 5.82 -16.79 -8.50
C HIS A 165 4.84 -17.74 -9.23
N THR A 166 4.29 -18.72 -8.53
CA THR A 166 3.21 -19.57 -9.06
C THR A 166 1.94 -18.75 -9.23
N ILE A 167 1.40 -18.72 -10.44
CA ILE A 167 0.16 -17.97 -10.71
C ILE A 167 -1.03 -18.82 -10.33
N ILE A 168 -1.88 -18.27 -9.45
CA ILE A 168 -3.18 -18.83 -9.11
C ILE A 168 -4.20 -18.25 -10.09
N ASP A 169 -4.80 -19.12 -10.87
CA ASP A 169 -5.84 -18.72 -11.84
C ASP A 169 -7.02 -18.11 -11.10
N THR A 170 -7.33 -16.84 -11.39
CA THR A 170 -8.26 -16.04 -10.59
C THR A 170 -9.39 -15.52 -11.48
N GLU A 171 -10.44 -16.31 -11.59
CA GLU A 171 -11.65 -15.94 -12.35
C GLU A 171 -12.40 -14.76 -11.70
N ASN A 172 -12.52 -14.78 -10.37
CA ASN A 172 -13.20 -13.75 -9.61
C ASN A 172 -12.43 -13.38 -8.34
N CYS A 173 -11.89 -12.18 -8.32
CA CYS A 173 -11.23 -11.60 -7.16
C CYS A 173 -12.18 -10.65 -6.43
N HIS A 174 -12.68 -11.04 -5.26
CA HIS A 174 -13.71 -10.30 -4.51
C HIS A 174 -13.29 -8.91 -4.03
N ILE A 175 -12.00 -8.59 -3.98
CA ILE A 175 -11.54 -7.23 -3.66
C ILE A 175 -11.41 -6.32 -4.88
N GLN A 176 -11.33 -6.88 -6.11
CA GLN A 176 -11.29 -6.11 -7.34
C GLN A 176 -12.68 -5.59 -7.71
N ARG A 177 -12.75 -4.40 -8.36
CA ARG A 177 -13.97 -3.97 -9.05
C ARG A 177 -14.26 -4.93 -10.20
N GLU A 178 -15.54 -5.20 -10.42
CA GLU A 178 -15.99 -6.19 -11.40
C GLU A 178 -15.38 -6.02 -12.81
N PRO A 179 -15.25 -4.81 -13.40
CA PRO A 179 -14.63 -4.66 -14.73
C PRO A 179 -13.18 -5.17 -14.80
N ASN A 180 -12.46 -5.20 -13.68
CA ASN A 180 -11.11 -5.78 -13.63
C ASN A 180 -11.16 -7.32 -13.74
N ASN A 181 -12.14 -7.99 -13.10
CA ASN A 181 -12.35 -9.43 -13.23
C ASN A 181 -12.74 -9.79 -14.68
N ALA A 182 -13.69 -9.05 -15.26
CA ALA A 182 -14.08 -9.21 -16.66
C ALA A 182 -12.88 -9.03 -17.62
N LEU A 183 -12.01 -8.06 -17.36
CA LEU A 183 -10.79 -7.86 -18.16
C LEU A 183 -9.84 -9.07 -18.06
N ALA A 184 -9.61 -9.60 -16.86
CA ALA A 184 -8.72 -10.75 -16.67
C ALA A 184 -9.24 -11.96 -17.46
N ASN A 185 -10.54 -12.26 -17.36
CA ASN A 185 -11.18 -13.37 -18.05
C ASN A 185 -11.17 -13.18 -19.59
N ALA A 186 -11.47 -11.97 -20.07
CA ALA A 186 -11.39 -11.65 -21.50
C ALA A 186 -9.98 -11.82 -22.04
N VAL A 187 -8.95 -11.34 -21.32
CA VAL A 187 -7.55 -11.50 -21.73
C VAL A 187 -7.15 -12.95 -21.77
N GLN A 188 -7.54 -13.78 -20.80
CA GLN A 188 -7.25 -15.21 -20.78
C GLN A 188 -7.81 -15.91 -22.04
N ALA A 189 -9.08 -15.66 -22.38
CA ALA A 189 -9.72 -16.22 -23.55
C ALA A 189 -9.07 -15.73 -24.87
N ILE A 190 -8.83 -14.41 -24.97
CA ILE A 190 -8.26 -13.78 -26.18
C ILE A 190 -6.82 -14.28 -26.43
N VAL A 191 -6.00 -14.37 -25.40
CA VAL A 191 -4.61 -14.84 -25.49
C VAL A 191 -4.57 -16.29 -25.98
N ALA A 192 -5.46 -17.14 -25.48
CA ALA A 192 -5.61 -18.52 -25.95
C ALA A 192 -6.07 -18.59 -27.42
N GLN A 193 -7.12 -17.83 -27.77
CA GLN A 193 -7.67 -17.77 -29.13
C GLN A 193 -6.65 -17.27 -30.16
N LEU A 194 -5.93 -16.19 -29.83
CA LEU A 194 -4.94 -15.56 -30.70
C LEU A 194 -3.58 -16.25 -30.66
N ARG A 195 -3.39 -17.23 -29.78
CA ARG A 195 -2.14 -17.93 -29.55
C ARG A 195 -0.96 -16.98 -29.30
N ILE A 196 -1.19 -15.91 -28.51
CA ILE A 196 -0.15 -14.97 -28.12
C ILE A 196 0.82 -15.68 -27.18
N PRO A 197 2.13 -15.72 -27.47
CA PRO A 197 3.10 -16.40 -26.60
C PRO A 197 3.17 -15.72 -25.23
N VAL A 198 2.93 -16.48 -24.15
CA VAL A 198 3.05 -16.01 -22.76
C VAL A 198 4.51 -16.03 -22.35
N TYR A 199 4.94 -15.00 -21.63
CA TYR A 199 6.31 -14.90 -21.11
C TYR A 199 6.54 -15.89 -19.99
N ASN A 200 7.64 -16.62 -20.08
CA ASN A 200 8.11 -17.53 -19.04
C ASN A 200 9.31 -16.89 -18.32
N GLU A 201 9.23 -16.75 -17.00
CA GLU A 201 10.26 -16.07 -16.18
C GLU A 201 11.56 -16.86 -16.08
N ASP A 202 11.52 -18.21 -16.17
CA ASP A 202 12.72 -19.06 -16.08
C ASP A 202 13.53 -19.04 -17.37
N THR A 203 12.84 -19.15 -18.51
CA THR A 203 13.49 -19.21 -19.83
C THR A 203 13.66 -17.85 -20.47
N HIS A 204 12.98 -16.83 -19.98
CA HIS A 204 12.91 -15.47 -20.52
C HIS A 204 12.40 -15.41 -21.97
N LYS A 205 11.57 -16.38 -22.37
CA LYS A 205 10.95 -16.45 -23.69
C LYS A 205 9.46 -16.13 -23.61
N GLY A 206 8.91 -15.66 -24.73
CA GLY A 206 7.49 -15.26 -24.81
C GLY A 206 7.31 -13.74 -24.82
N ILE A 207 6.06 -13.29 -24.86
CA ILE A 207 5.70 -11.90 -25.13
C ILE A 207 4.88 -11.30 -24.00
N LEU A 208 3.74 -11.90 -23.69
CA LEU A 208 2.79 -11.33 -22.71
C LEU A 208 3.22 -11.66 -21.27
N ARG A 209 3.42 -10.64 -20.46
CA ARG A 209 3.85 -10.76 -19.05
C ARG A 209 2.71 -10.55 -18.06
N HIS A 210 2.01 -9.41 -18.20
CA HIS A 210 0.97 -9.01 -17.26
C HIS A 210 -0.19 -8.33 -17.99
N ILE A 211 -1.33 -8.31 -17.34
CA ILE A 211 -2.43 -7.42 -17.65
C ILE A 211 -2.66 -6.46 -16.49
N VAL A 212 -2.78 -5.17 -16.78
CA VAL A 212 -3.14 -4.16 -15.79
C VAL A 212 -4.48 -3.57 -16.18
N GLY A 213 -5.43 -3.62 -15.27
CA GLY A 213 -6.74 -2.99 -15.39
C GLY A 213 -6.82 -1.77 -14.48
N ARG A 214 -7.47 -0.70 -14.96
CA ARG A 214 -7.85 0.46 -14.14
C ARG A 214 -9.31 0.81 -14.41
N VAL A 215 -10.08 0.99 -13.35
CA VAL A 215 -11.50 1.32 -13.41
C VAL A 215 -11.70 2.69 -12.80
N GLY A 216 -12.14 3.65 -13.59
CA GLY A 216 -12.51 4.99 -13.14
C GLY A 216 -13.79 5.01 -12.30
N GLN A 217 -14.08 6.14 -11.67
CA GLN A 217 -15.26 6.30 -10.81
C GLN A 217 -16.58 6.10 -11.59
N ASN A 218 -16.63 6.49 -12.87
CA ASN A 218 -17.77 6.32 -13.76
C ASN A 218 -17.89 4.92 -14.40
N GLY A 219 -16.98 3.98 -14.02
CA GLY A 219 -16.94 2.63 -14.58
C GLY A 219 -16.09 2.48 -15.85
N ASP A 220 -15.52 3.55 -16.41
CA ASP A 220 -14.60 3.50 -17.54
C ASP A 220 -13.42 2.56 -17.23
N LEU A 221 -13.12 1.65 -18.16
CA LEU A 221 -12.05 0.68 -18.04
C LEU A 221 -10.87 1.03 -18.95
N MET A 222 -9.66 1.02 -18.39
CA MET A 222 -8.41 1.03 -19.13
C MET A 222 -7.74 -0.33 -19.01
N ALA A 223 -7.36 -0.90 -20.14
CA ALA A 223 -6.54 -2.12 -20.21
C ALA A 223 -5.10 -1.78 -20.62
N VAL A 224 -4.11 -2.30 -19.90
CA VAL A 224 -2.70 -2.16 -20.24
C VAL A 224 -2.08 -3.54 -20.38
N ILE A 225 -1.73 -3.90 -21.60
CA ILE A 225 -1.09 -5.17 -21.95
C ILE A 225 0.43 -5.02 -21.78
N VAL A 226 1.01 -5.71 -20.81
CA VAL A 226 2.45 -5.62 -20.53
C VAL A 226 3.20 -6.70 -21.29
N THR A 227 4.12 -6.30 -22.15
CA THR A 227 4.85 -7.19 -23.04
C THR A 227 6.36 -7.15 -22.82
N ALA A 228 7.04 -8.29 -23.02
CA ALA A 228 8.50 -8.37 -23.01
C ALA A 228 9.14 -7.84 -24.29
N THR A 229 8.36 -7.54 -25.32
CA THR A 229 8.80 -7.11 -26.65
C THR A 229 8.12 -5.83 -27.09
N LYS A 230 8.76 -5.09 -28.01
CA LYS A 230 8.18 -3.87 -28.58
C LYS A 230 6.94 -4.15 -29.45
N GLN A 231 6.86 -5.33 -30.06
CA GLN A 231 5.73 -5.70 -30.91
C GLN A 231 4.79 -6.64 -30.16
N LEU A 232 3.50 -6.31 -30.13
CA LEU A 232 2.42 -7.21 -29.72
C LEU A 232 1.83 -7.84 -30.99
N PRO A 233 1.98 -9.18 -31.19
CA PRO A 233 1.39 -9.86 -32.34
C PRO A 233 -0.14 -9.69 -32.34
N ARG A 234 -0.73 -9.51 -33.52
CA ARG A 234 -2.19 -9.39 -33.69
C ARG A 234 -2.83 -8.29 -32.81
N ALA A 235 -2.10 -7.18 -32.54
CA ALA A 235 -2.55 -6.10 -31.64
C ALA A 235 -3.92 -5.54 -32.03
N LYS A 236 -4.16 -5.30 -33.33
CA LYS A 236 -5.46 -4.79 -33.82
C LYS A 236 -6.61 -5.74 -33.51
N GLU A 237 -6.39 -7.03 -33.68
CA GLU A 237 -7.40 -8.06 -33.42
C GLU A 237 -7.64 -8.25 -31.91
N CYS A 238 -6.56 -8.23 -31.13
CA CYS A 238 -6.65 -8.25 -29.68
C CYS A 238 -7.50 -7.06 -29.16
N VAL A 239 -7.25 -5.85 -29.65
CA VAL A 239 -8.06 -4.65 -29.30
C VAL A 239 -9.52 -4.82 -29.71
N ARG A 240 -9.78 -5.34 -30.95
CA ARG A 240 -11.16 -5.59 -31.41
C ARG A 240 -11.90 -6.54 -30.47
N LEU A 241 -11.30 -7.66 -30.14
CA LEU A 241 -11.89 -8.67 -29.24
C LEU A 241 -12.11 -8.13 -27.84
N LEU A 242 -11.14 -7.37 -27.27
CA LEU A 242 -11.32 -6.74 -25.97
C LEU A 242 -12.53 -5.78 -25.96
N ARG A 243 -12.74 -5.01 -27.02
CA ARG A 243 -13.88 -4.10 -27.14
C ARG A 243 -15.22 -4.84 -27.27
N GLU A 244 -15.24 -5.99 -27.90
CA GLU A 244 -16.43 -6.84 -28.02
C GLU A 244 -16.84 -7.48 -26.68
N HIS A 245 -15.86 -7.86 -25.85
CA HIS A 245 -16.12 -8.49 -24.55
C HIS A 245 -16.37 -7.47 -23.42
N LEU A 246 -15.87 -6.22 -23.56
CA LEU A 246 -15.82 -5.24 -22.47
C LEU A 246 -16.48 -3.92 -22.91
N PRO A 247 -17.80 -3.75 -22.72
CA PRO A 247 -18.54 -2.58 -23.22
C PRO A 247 -18.10 -1.25 -22.60
N ASN A 248 -17.53 -1.29 -21.38
CA ASN A 248 -17.02 -0.12 -20.67
C ASN A 248 -15.52 0.16 -20.92
N LEU A 249 -14.89 -0.58 -21.83
CA LEU A 249 -13.50 -0.35 -22.22
C LEU A 249 -13.38 0.93 -23.05
N VAL A 250 -12.61 1.90 -22.54
CA VAL A 250 -12.39 3.20 -23.21
C VAL A 250 -10.95 3.45 -23.63
N SER A 251 -10.03 2.59 -23.17
CA SER A 251 -8.60 2.79 -23.36
C SER A 251 -7.86 1.45 -23.40
N VAL A 252 -6.98 1.25 -24.37
CA VAL A 252 -6.09 0.09 -24.48
C VAL A 252 -4.67 0.57 -24.75
N HIS A 253 -3.75 0.17 -23.92
CA HIS A 253 -2.33 0.47 -24.04
C HIS A 253 -1.50 -0.82 -24.13
N GLN A 254 -0.33 -0.72 -24.77
CA GLN A 254 0.76 -1.64 -24.59
C GLN A 254 1.84 -0.98 -23.75
N ASN A 255 2.27 -1.65 -22.67
CA ASN A 255 3.46 -1.27 -21.92
C ASN A 255 4.59 -2.24 -22.21
N ILE A 256 5.79 -1.73 -22.47
CA ILE A 256 6.94 -2.51 -22.91
C ILE A 256 7.89 -2.68 -21.73
N GLN A 257 7.94 -3.90 -21.18
CA GLN A 257 8.82 -4.27 -20.06
C GLN A 257 9.83 -5.33 -20.51
N THR A 258 10.97 -4.87 -21.00
CA THR A 258 12.04 -5.75 -21.50
C THR A 258 13.03 -6.19 -20.42
N TYR A 259 13.03 -5.55 -19.27
CA TYR A 259 13.98 -5.86 -18.19
C TYR A 259 13.58 -7.13 -17.42
N ARG A 260 14.62 -7.89 -17.01
CA ARG A 260 14.49 -9.11 -16.20
C ARG A 260 14.52 -8.74 -14.72
N ASN A 261 13.44 -8.17 -14.24
CA ASN A 261 13.25 -7.77 -12.83
C ASN A 261 11.77 -7.87 -12.43
N ASN A 262 11.48 -7.66 -11.15
CA ASN A 262 10.14 -7.75 -10.57
C ASN A 262 9.28 -6.50 -10.83
N VAL A 263 9.77 -5.52 -11.59
CA VAL A 263 8.99 -4.33 -11.94
C VAL A 263 7.98 -4.71 -13.02
N ILE A 264 6.69 -4.54 -12.74
CA ILE A 264 5.61 -4.96 -13.64
C ILE A 264 5.58 -4.14 -14.92
N MET A 265 5.71 -2.81 -14.83
CA MET A 265 5.59 -1.91 -15.98
C MET A 265 6.93 -1.30 -16.37
N GLY A 266 7.26 -1.37 -17.65
CA GLY A 266 8.43 -0.72 -18.23
C GLY A 266 8.24 0.80 -18.39
N ARG A 267 9.27 1.45 -18.96
CA ARG A 267 9.27 2.91 -19.17
C ARG A 267 8.38 3.35 -20.34
N ASP A 268 8.31 2.56 -21.37
CA ASP A 268 7.62 2.90 -22.63
C ASP A 268 6.20 2.37 -22.63
N THR A 269 5.26 3.23 -23.01
CA THR A 269 3.85 2.88 -23.13
C THR A 269 3.30 3.48 -24.43
N VAL A 270 2.60 2.66 -25.20
CA VAL A 270 2.00 3.03 -26.50
C VAL A 270 0.50 2.90 -26.39
N LEU A 271 -0.23 3.94 -26.82
CA LEU A 271 -1.69 3.88 -26.95
C LEU A 271 -2.03 3.03 -28.19
N LEU A 272 -2.74 1.92 -27.98
CA LEU A 272 -3.22 1.07 -29.06
C LEU A 272 -4.61 1.50 -29.57
N TRP A 273 -5.46 1.98 -28.63
CA TRP A 273 -6.81 2.42 -28.95
C TRP A 273 -7.44 3.26 -27.83
N GLY A 274 -8.31 4.19 -28.21
CA GLY A 274 -9.19 4.96 -27.30
C GLY A 274 -8.51 6.14 -26.62
N LYS A 275 -8.91 6.43 -25.38
CA LYS A 275 -8.45 7.60 -24.62
C LYS A 275 -7.03 7.35 -24.05
N PRO A 276 -6.15 8.38 -23.99
CA PRO A 276 -4.82 8.24 -23.38
C PRO A 276 -4.88 8.10 -21.85
N THR A 277 -5.97 8.53 -21.22
CA THR A 277 -6.21 8.49 -19.77
C THR A 277 -7.65 8.12 -19.48
N ILE A 278 -7.91 7.59 -18.27
CA ILE A 278 -9.26 7.52 -17.71
C ILE A 278 -9.44 8.59 -16.64
N LEU A 279 -10.68 8.93 -16.35
CA LEU A 279 -11.03 9.90 -15.32
C LEU A 279 -11.38 9.17 -14.02
N ASP A 280 -10.81 9.61 -12.90
CA ASP A 280 -11.23 9.22 -11.55
C ASP A 280 -11.45 10.48 -10.70
N GLY A 281 -12.15 10.35 -9.58
CA GLY A 281 -12.55 11.48 -8.73
C GLY A 281 -12.19 11.26 -7.28
N LEU A 282 -11.87 12.36 -6.58
CA LEU A 282 -11.71 12.42 -5.12
C LEU A 282 -12.47 13.66 -4.62
N GLY A 283 -13.60 13.46 -3.97
CA GLY A 283 -14.52 14.54 -3.62
C GLY A 283 -14.97 15.30 -4.88
N ARG A 284 -14.67 16.60 -4.94
CA ARG A 284 -15.01 17.46 -6.08
C ARG A 284 -13.90 17.54 -7.14
N LEU A 285 -12.77 16.91 -6.90
CA LEU A 285 -11.61 16.96 -7.78
C LEU A 285 -11.61 15.79 -8.76
N HIS A 286 -11.21 16.06 -9.99
CA HIS A 286 -11.09 15.08 -11.06
C HIS A 286 -9.64 14.89 -11.46
N PHE A 287 -9.24 13.65 -11.70
CA PHE A 287 -7.88 13.28 -12.03
C PHE A 287 -7.82 12.46 -13.31
N HIS A 288 -6.97 12.88 -14.23
CA HIS A 288 -6.64 12.09 -15.40
C HIS A 288 -5.58 11.07 -15.04
N ILE A 289 -5.95 9.79 -15.10
CA ILE A 289 -5.08 8.68 -14.72
C ILE A 289 -4.49 8.06 -15.97
N SER A 290 -3.17 8.18 -16.13
CA SER A 290 -2.42 7.49 -17.19
C SER A 290 -2.09 6.05 -16.79
N PRO A 291 -1.65 5.19 -17.72
CA PRO A 291 -1.29 3.80 -17.41
C PRO A 291 -0.31 3.65 -16.25
N ARG A 292 0.65 4.56 -16.13
CA ARG A 292 1.75 4.50 -15.15
C ARG A 292 1.57 5.39 -13.92
N SER A 293 0.61 6.31 -13.93
CA SER A 293 0.37 7.23 -12.80
C SER A 293 0.08 6.43 -11.52
N PHE A 294 0.61 6.89 -10.40
CA PHE A 294 0.13 6.45 -9.10
C PHE A 294 -1.23 7.09 -8.82
N PHE A 295 -2.15 6.31 -8.35
CA PHE A 295 -3.43 6.76 -7.81
C PHE A 295 -3.90 5.72 -6.81
N GLN A 296 -4.56 6.16 -5.72
CA GLN A 296 -5.01 5.26 -4.66
C GLN A 296 -6.00 4.22 -5.20
N VAL A 297 -5.78 2.96 -4.81
CA VAL A 297 -6.55 1.83 -5.38
C VAL A 297 -7.94 1.68 -4.75
N ASN A 298 -8.21 2.34 -3.64
CA ASN A 298 -9.50 2.45 -2.98
C ASN A 298 -9.86 3.93 -2.87
N THR A 299 -10.51 4.46 -3.91
CA THR A 299 -10.80 5.89 -4.05
C THR A 299 -11.68 6.41 -2.92
N GLN A 300 -12.73 5.66 -2.54
CA GLN A 300 -13.65 6.07 -1.47
C GLN A 300 -12.94 6.20 -0.12
N GLN A 301 -12.07 5.26 0.20
CA GLN A 301 -11.34 5.30 1.46
C GLN A 301 -10.18 6.29 1.43
N ALA A 302 -9.60 6.55 0.25
CA ALA A 302 -8.61 7.62 0.05
C ALA A 302 -9.21 9.00 0.28
N GLU A 303 -10.45 9.23 -0.12
CA GLU A 303 -11.17 10.48 0.15
C GLU A 303 -11.28 10.72 1.67
N ARG A 304 -11.72 9.72 2.43
CA ARG A 304 -11.80 9.81 3.91
C ARG A 304 -10.44 10.04 4.56
N LEU A 305 -9.39 9.42 4.01
CA LEU A 305 -8.02 9.64 4.48
C LEU A 305 -7.61 11.10 4.26
N TYR A 306 -7.89 11.67 3.08
CA TYR A 306 -7.55 13.05 2.77
C TYR A 306 -8.43 14.08 3.49
N GLU A 307 -9.71 13.78 3.73
CA GLU A 307 -10.58 14.58 4.61
C GLU A 307 -10.03 14.65 6.02
N GLN A 308 -9.55 13.52 6.56
CA GLN A 308 -8.91 13.50 7.88
C GLN A 308 -7.57 14.27 7.88
N ALA A 309 -6.78 14.17 6.82
CA ALA A 309 -5.55 14.97 6.69
C ALA A 309 -5.86 16.47 6.62
N LEU A 310 -6.92 16.86 5.91
CA LEU A 310 -7.40 18.24 5.83
C LEU A 310 -7.92 18.74 7.19
N ALA A 311 -8.65 17.88 7.93
CA ALA A 311 -9.10 18.21 9.30
C ALA A 311 -7.90 18.43 10.24
N TYR A 312 -6.86 17.61 10.15
CA TYR A 312 -5.65 17.78 10.96
C TYR A 312 -4.79 18.99 10.53
N ALA A 313 -4.82 19.32 9.24
CA ALA A 313 -4.15 20.53 8.75
C ALA A 313 -4.83 21.81 9.26
N ASP A 314 -6.13 21.78 9.59
CA ASP A 314 -6.91 22.86 10.22
C ASP A 314 -6.71 24.19 9.47
N LEU A 315 -7.09 24.21 8.19
CA LEU A 315 -6.85 25.32 7.26
C LEU A 315 -8.05 26.27 7.19
N HIS A 316 -7.78 27.58 7.28
CA HIS A 316 -8.78 28.67 7.29
C HIS A 316 -8.62 29.65 6.11
N GLY A 317 -7.80 29.35 5.12
CA GLY A 317 -7.58 30.19 3.93
C GLY A 317 -6.42 31.18 4.04
N THR A 318 -5.70 31.16 5.15
CA THR A 318 -4.54 32.07 5.39
C THR A 318 -3.21 31.33 5.34
N GLU A 319 -3.23 30.02 5.44
CA GLU A 319 -2.06 29.19 5.64
C GLU A 319 -1.26 28.96 4.35
N THR A 320 0.05 28.90 4.51
CA THR A 320 0.98 28.33 3.54
C THR A 320 1.29 26.90 3.92
N VAL A 321 1.07 25.97 2.99
CA VAL A 321 1.26 24.54 3.19
C VAL A 321 2.36 24.03 2.29
N ILE A 322 3.20 23.10 2.79
CA ILE A 322 4.11 22.31 1.97
C ILE A 322 3.65 20.86 2.00
N ASP A 323 3.42 20.26 0.83
CA ASP A 323 3.20 18.83 0.61
C ASP A 323 4.51 18.22 0.09
N ALA A 324 5.21 17.52 0.97
CA ALA A 324 6.54 16.97 0.68
C ALA A 324 6.42 15.48 0.26
N TYR A 325 6.35 15.13 -0.92
CA TYR A 325 6.08 13.86 -1.63
C TYR A 325 4.72 13.89 -2.33
N CYS A 326 4.44 14.98 -3.03
CA CYS A 326 3.10 15.25 -3.53
C CYS A 326 2.64 14.30 -4.65
N GLY A 327 3.54 13.52 -5.26
CA GLY A 327 3.20 12.63 -6.36
C GLY A 327 2.51 13.36 -7.51
N THR A 328 1.34 12.90 -7.93
CA THR A 328 0.50 13.53 -8.97
C THR A 328 -0.38 14.67 -8.43
N GLY A 329 -0.10 15.13 -7.20
CA GLY A 329 -0.75 16.29 -6.59
C GLY A 329 -2.09 16.01 -5.92
N THR A 330 -2.44 14.77 -5.62
CA THR A 330 -3.77 14.43 -5.05
C THR A 330 -4.01 15.10 -3.71
N ILE A 331 -3.10 14.95 -2.74
CA ILE A 331 -3.20 15.60 -1.42
C ILE A 331 -3.03 17.13 -1.57
N THR A 332 -2.06 17.58 -2.38
CA THR A 332 -1.82 19.02 -2.65
C THR A 332 -3.09 19.73 -3.08
N LEU A 333 -3.81 19.16 -4.07
CA LEU A 333 -5.04 19.78 -4.60
C LEU A 333 -6.19 19.71 -3.59
N PHE A 334 -6.23 18.67 -2.76
CA PHE A 334 -7.20 18.56 -1.67
C PHE A 334 -6.99 19.68 -0.63
N LEU A 335 -5.74 19.91 -0.22
CA LEU A 335 -5.35 20.98 0.70
C LEU A 335 -5.58 22.38 0.10
N ALA A 336 -5.33 22.55 -1.19
CA ALA A 336 -5.48 23.82 -1.89
C ALA A 336 -6.93 24.36 -1.87
N GLN A 337 -7.94 23.51 -1.62
CA GLN A 337 -9.33 23.96 -1.50
C GLN A 337 -9.54 24.87 -0.26
N ARG A 338 -8.65 24.80 0.75
CA ARG A 338 -8.77 25.54 1.99
C ARG A 338 -7.51 26.31 2.41
N ALA A 339 -6.39 26.15 1.71
CA ALA A 339 -5.15 26.87 1.98
C ALA A 339 -5.08 28.18 1.18
N ARG A 340 -4.31 29.15 1.67
CA ARG A 340 -3.92 30.33 0.85
C ARG A 340 -3.00 29.92 -0.28
N LYS A 341 -1.99 29.09 0.01
CA LYS A 341 -0.97 28.62 -0.96
C LYS A 341 -0.48 27.22 -0.56
N VAL A 342 -0.34 26.33 -1.52
CA VAL A 342 0.26 25.00 -1.32
C VAL A 342 1.44 24.82 -2.27
N TYR A 343 2.57 24.36 -1.73
CA TYR A 343 3.76 23.95 -2.49
C TYR A 343 3.86 22.42 -2.47
N GLY A 344 3.66 21.77 -3.62
CA GLY A 344 3.86 20.34 -3.80
C GLY A 344 5.28 20.05 -4.28
N ILE A 345 6.01 19.19 -3.59
CA ILE A 345 7.40 18.81 -3.90
C ILE A 345 7.43 17.32 -4.24
N GLU A 346 8.02 16.98 -5.37
CA GLU A 346 8.17 15.59 -5.83
C GLU A 346 9.43 15.45 -6.67
N ILE A 347 10.19 14.36 -6.43
CA ILE A 347 11.44 14.11 -7.15
C ILE A 347 11.20 13.59 -8.57
N VAL A 348 10.04 12.97 -8.81
CA VAL A 348 9.66 12.34 -10.09
C VAL A 348 9.05 13.37 -11.02
N GLN A 349 9.83 13.90 -11.96
CA GLN A 349 9.38 14.92 -12.92
C GLN A 349 8.07 14.56 -13.67
N PRO A 350 7.84 13.35 -14.20
CA PRO A 350 6.55 12.99 -14.82
C PRO A 350 5.35 13.16 -13.88
N ALA A 351 5.49 12.85 -12.58
CA ALA A 351 4.43 13.04 -11.61
C ALA A 351 4.08 14.54 -11.42
N ILE A 352 5.08 15.42 -11.42
CA ILE A 352 4.86 16.87 -11.37
C ILE A 352 4.15 17.39 -12.63
N LEU A 353 4.44 16.82 -13.81
CA LEU A 353 3.71 17.19 -15.02
C LEU A 353 2.22 16.81 -14.92
N ASP A 354 1.94 15.63 -14.40
CA ASP A 354 0.58 15.19 -14.12
C ASP A 354 -0.08 16.08 -13.06
N ALA A 355 0.63 16.43 -11.98
CA ALA A 355 0.12 17.30 -10.91
C ALA A 355 -0.26 18.70 -11.44
N ARG A 356 0.59 19.30 -12.28
CA ARG A 356 0.31 20.59 -12.92
C ARG A 356 -0.89 20.53 -13.88
N LYS A 357 -1.03 19.40 -14.61
CA LYS A 357 -2.18 19.16 -15.45
C LYS A 357 -3.45 19.04 -14.60
N ASN A 358 -3.42 18.22 -13.56
CA ASN A 358 -4.55 18.06 -12.65
C ASN A 358 -4.96 19.37 -11.99
N ALA A 359 -4.01 20.24 -11.60
CA ALA A 359 -4.32 21.57 -11.06
C ALA A 359 -5.07 22.45 -12.06
N ARG A 360 -4.61 22.49 -13.33
CA ARG A 360 -5.29 23.25 -14.39
C ARG A 360 -6.69 22.74 -14.66
N ASP A 361 -6.84 21.41 -14.77
CA ASP A 361 -8.12 20.77 -15.10
C ASP A 361 -9.16 20.96 -13.98
N ASN A 362 -8.69 21.11 -12.72
CA ASN A 362 -9.53 21.43 -11.56
C ASN A 362 -9.61 22.94 -11.23
N HIS A 363 -9.07 23.81 -12.08
CA HIS A 363 -9.06 25.27 -11.88
C HIS A 363 -8.41 25.73 -10.57
N VAL A 364 -7.49 24.94 -10.01
CA VAL A 364 -6.73 25.26 -8.79
C VAL A 364 -5.55 26.16 -9.14
N LYS A 365 -5.57 27.41 -8.65
CA LYS A 365 -4.57 28.44 -8.97
C LYS A 365 -3.55 28.68 -7.85
N ASN A 366 -3.84 28.24 -6.64
CA ASN A 366 -3.03 28.43 -5.43
C ASN A 366 -2.11 27.25 -5.10
N ALA A 367 -1.99 26.25 -5.97
CA ALA A 367 -1.04 25.15 -5.87
C ALA A 367 0.15 25.39 -6.82
N GLU A 368 1.36 25.19 -6.32
CA GLU A 368 2.62 25.28 -7.07
C GLU A 368 3.40 23.98 -6.93
N PHE A 369 3.90 23.44 -8.06
CA PHE A 369 4.56 22.14 -8.07
C PHE A 369 6.02 22.26 -8.48
N ILE A 370 6.91 21.70 -7.65
CA ILE A 370 8.36 21.84 -7.75
C ILE A 370 8.98 20.45 -7.88
N VAL A 371 9.77 20.25 -8.96
CA VAL A 371 10.56 19.03 -9.15
C VAL A 371 11.82 19.13 -8.29
N GLY A 372 12.02 18.17 -7.39
CA GLY A 372 13.25 18.09 -6.62
C GLY A 372 13.14 17.28 -5.34
N ASP A 373 14.28 17.06 -4.73
CA ASP A 373 14.38 16.41 -3.43
C ASP A 373 13.93 17.39 -2.33
N ALA A 374 13.04 16.95 -1.45
CA ALA A 374 12.51 17.76 -0.35
C ALA A 374 13.62 18.35 0.53
N THR A 375 14.72 17.61 0.76
CA THR A 375 15.88 18.08 1.54
C THR A 375 16.60 19.27 0.92
N LYS A 376 16.42 19.51 -0.38
CA LYS A 376 17.03 20.64 -1.12
C LYS A 376 16.03 21.74 -1.39
N VAL A 377 14.83 21.36 -1.82
CA VAL A 377 13.77 22.31 -2.21
C VAL A 377 13.24 23.09 -1.01
N MET A 378 12.93 22.41 0.10
CA MET A 378 12.38 23.07 1.29
C MET A 378 13.30 24.12 1.88
N PRO A 379 14.61 23.88 2.10
CA PRO A 379 15.53 24.93 2.55
C PRO A 379 15.67 26.09 1.56
N ALA A 380 15.58 25.83 0.25
CA ALA A 380 15.59 26.88 -0.77
C ALA A 380 14.35 27.77 -0.67
N LEU A 381 13.17 27.20 -0.50
CA LEU A 381 11.93 27.93 -0.26
C LEU A 381 12.02 28.76 1.04
N TYR A 382 12.60 28.20 2.10
CA TYR A 382 12.80 28.91 3.36
C TYR A 382 13.74 30.13 3.19
N LYS A 383 14.82 30.01 2.42
CA LYS A 383 15.74 31.13 2.09
C LYS A 383 15.04 32.23 1.28
N GLN A 384 14.06 31.87 0.45
CA GLN A 384 13.22 32.81 -0.30
C GLN A 384 12.14 33.49 0.56
N GLY A 385 12.12 33.26 1.87
CA GLY A 385 11.16 33.85 2.79
C GLY A 385 9.86 33.07 2.97
N ILE A 386 9.72 31.90 2.35
CA ILE A 386 8.52 31.06 2.51
C ILE A 386 8.54 30.39 3.88
N ARG A 387 7.48 30.61 4.65
CA ARG A 387 7.28 30.07 6.00
C ARG A 387 6.02 29.22 6.00
N PRO A 388 6.14 27.87 6.00
CA PRO A 388 4.96 27.02 6.04
C PRO A 388 4.32 27.05 7.43
N ASP A 389 3.01 27.19 7.47
CA ASP A 389 2.21 27.00 8.69
C ASP A 389 2.01 25.51 8.95
N VAL A 390 1.86 24.74 7.87
CA VAL A 390 1.64 23.30 7.90
C VAL A 390 2.56 22.59 6.90
N VAL A 391 3.13 21.47 7.34
CA VAL A 391 3.79 20.49 6.44
C VAL A 391 2.96 19.22 6.41
N VAL A 392 2.60 18.75 5.22
CA VAL A 392 1.96 17.46 5.00
C VAL A 392 2.96 16.54 4.34
N VAL A 393 2.99 15.28 4.76
CA VAL A 393 3.94 14.30 4.23
C VAL A 393 3.28 12.93 4.10
N ASP A 394 3.46 12.30 2.94
CA ASP A 394 3.04 10.92 2.62
C ASP A 394 4.23 10.17 2.00
N PRO A 395 5.23 9.76 2.82
CA PRO A 395 6.47 9.16 2.33
C PRO A 395 6.28 7.71 1.90
N PRO A 396 7.24 7.13 1.15
CA PRO A 396 7.24 5.72 0.82
C PRO A 396 7.34 4.83 2.08
N ARG A 397 7.13 3.52 1.93
CA ARG A 397 7.14 2.52 3.03
C ARG A 397 8.36 2.59 3.96
N ALA A 398 9.48 3.11 3.48
CA ALA A 398 10.70 3.29 4.28
C ALA A 398 10.60 4.46 5.30
N GLY A 399 9.56 5.28 5.22
CA GLY A 399 9.42 6.51 5.99
C GLY A 399 10.32 7.63 5.48
N CYS A 400 10.46 8.68 6.28
CA CYS A 400 11.37 9.79 6.01
C CYS A 400 12.81 9.47 6.45
N THR A 401 13.79 10.08 5.76
CA THR A 401 15.17 10.07 6.25
C THR A 401 15.31 11.08 7.40
N PRO A 402 16.28 10.89 8.33
CA PRO A 402 16.53 11.87 9.39
C PRO A 402 16.76 13.29 8.86
N THR A 403 17.41 13.43 7.70
CA THR A 403 17.64 14.73 7.05
C THR A 403 16.34 15.41 6.63
N VAL A 404 15.35 14.67 6.11
CA VAL A 404 14.02 15.21 5.78
C VAL A 404 13.31 15.69 7.04
N LEU A 405 13.32 14.87 8.11
CA LEU A 405 12.68 15.22 9.38
C LEU A 405 13.33 16.46 10.03
N GLN A 406 14.67 16.57 9.96
CA GLN A 406 15.38 17.77 10.39
C GLN A 406 14.96 19.00 9.56
N THR A 407 14.84 18.86 8.25
CA THR A 407 14.39 19.95 7.37
C THR A 407 12.98 20.45 7.77
N PHE A 408 12.06 19.56 8.12
CA PHE A 408 10.75 19.98 8.64
C PHE A 408 10.88 20.78 9.93
N ALA A 409 11.72 20.31 10.85
CA ALA A 409 11.97 21.00 12.12
C ALA A 409 12.60 22.38 11.93
N ASP A 410 13.53 22.53 11.00
CA ASP A 410 14.24 23.79 10.70
C ASP A 410 13.29 24.85 10.10
N MET A 411 12.29 24.43 9.32
CA MET A 411 11.26 25.33 8.78
C MET A 411 10.23 25.76 9.82
N LYS A 412 10.18 25.11 10.96
CA LYS A 412 9.36 25.44 12.14
C LYS A 412 7.86 25.61 11.85
N PRO A 413 7.20 24.69 11.07
CA PRO A 413 5.76 24.76 10.91
C PRO A 413 5.05 24.62 12.26
N GLN A 414 3.84 25.15 12.36
CA GLN A 414 3.02 24.99 13.56
C GLN A 414 2.51 23.55 13.69
N ARG A 415 2.19 22.92 12.55
CA ARG A 415 1.64 21.56 12.45
C ARG A 415 2.36 20.74 11.39
N ILE A 416 2.49 19.45 11.67
CA ILE A 416 2.89 18.43 10.69
C ILE A 416 1.76 17.40 10.64
N VAL A 417 1.26 17.12 9.43
CA VAL A 417 0.32 16.03 9.17
C VAL A 417 1.10 14.92 8.47
N TYR A 418 1.28 13.80 9.17
CA TYR A 418 2.05 12.67 8.68
C TYR A 418 1.11 11.52 8.28
N VAL A 419 1.04 11.24 6.98
CA VAL A 419 0.36 10.06 6.42
C VAL A 419 1.38 8.94 6.29
N SER A 420 1.01 7.70 6.60
CA SER A 420 1.94 6.56 6.50
C SER A 420 1.22 5.24 6.27
N CYS A 421 1.76 4.46 5.33
CA CYS A 421 1.34 3.08 5.07
C CYS A 421 2.11 2.04 5.91
N ASN A 422 2.98 2.47 6.83
CA ASN A 422 3.80 1.58 7.66
C ASN A 422 3.92 2.10 9.10
N PRO A 423 3.16 1.52 10.05
CA PRO A 423 3.19 1.94 11.46
C PRO A 423 4.58 1.90 12.11
N ALA A 424 5.44 0.96 11.69
CA ALA A 424 6.78 0.82 12.29
C ALA A 424 7.69 2.00 11.93
N THR A 425 7.70 2.41 10.64
CA THR A 425 8.48 3.59 10.20
C THR A 425 7.86 4.88 10.69
N LEU A 426 6.54 4.98 10.75
CA LEU A 426 5.87 6.10 11.39
C LEU A 426 6.33 6.25 12.85
N ALA A 427 6.26 5.20 13.65
CA ALA A 427 6.65 5.26 15.06
C ALA A 427 8.10 5.71 15.27
N ARG A 428 9.04 5.24 14.41
CA ARG A 428 10.43 5.69 14.36
C ARG A 428 10.53 7.19 14.08
N ASP A 429 9.83 7.64 13.04
CA ASP A 429 9.91 9.03 12.58
C ASP A 429 9.27 9.99 13.59
N LEU A 430 8.17 9.58 14.24
CA LEU A 430 7.56 10.35 15.33
C LEU A 430 8.48 10.50 16.55
N ALA A 431 9.27 9.46 16.87
CA ALA A 431 10.26 9.55 17.94
C ALA A 431 11.35 10.60 17.62
N ILE A 432 11.83 10.65 16.37
CA ILE A 432 12.79 11.66 15.92
C ILE A 432 12.17 13.07 15.95
N LEU A 433 10.95 13.22 15.43
CA LEU A 433 10.26 14.52 15.44
C LEU A 433 9.99 15.03 16.85
N LYS A 434 9.78 14.14 17.83
CA LYS A 434 9.67 14.49 19.25
C LYS A 434 10.96 15.14 19.79
N GLU A 435 12.13 14.65 19.39
CA GLU A 435 13.43 15.26 19.75
C GLU A 435 13.57 16.68 19.19
N PHE A 436 12.89 16.98 18.08
CA PHE A 436 12.82 18.31 17.47
C PHE A 436 11.69 19.20 18.04
N GLY A 437 10.99 18.74 19.09
CA GLY A 437 9.92 19.48 19.77
C GLY A 437 8.54 19.37 19.11
N TYR A 438 8.32 18.38 18.24
CA TYR A 438 7.00 18.05 17.68
C TYR A 438 6.37 16.88 18.42
N HIS A 439 5.19 17.09 18.96
CA HIS A 439 4.47 16.09 19.74
C HIS A 439 3.27 15.55 18.96
N ALA A 440 3.24 14.23 18.76
CA ALA A 440 2.07 13.57 18.21
C ALA A 440 0.89 13.73 19.17
N LYS A 441 -0.22 14.29 18.69
CA LYS A 441 -1.46 14.47 19.46
C LYS A 441 -2.30 13.21 19.43
N GLU A 442 -2.54 12.71 18.24
CA GLU A 442 -3.28 11.48 18.01
C GLU A 442 -2.93 10.86 16.66
N VAL A 443 -3.22 9.58 16.53
CA VAL A 443 -3.07 8.81 15.28
C VAL A 443 -4.44 8.26 14.91
N GLN A 444 -4.85 8.50 13.67
CA GLN A 444 -6.04 7.92 13.07
C GLN A 444 -5.64 6.81 12.12
N PRO A 445 -5.87 5.52 12.47
CA PRO A 445 -5.76 4.42 11.51
C PRO A 445 -6.90 4.45 10.50
N VAL A 446 -6.61 4.06 9.26
CA VAL A 446 -7.58 3.98 8.16
C VAL A 446 -7.44 2.64 7.45
N ASP A 447 -8.55 1.92 7.28
CA ASP A 447 -8.56 0.68 6.52
C ASP A 447 -8.71 0.96 5.02
N LEU A 448 -7.60 1.34 4.37
CA LEU A 448 -7.54 1.56 2.93
C LEU A 448 -7.54 0.25 2.14
N PHE A 449 -7.10 -0.84 2.76
CA PHE A 449 -6.94 -2.16 2.16
C PHE A 449 -7.64 -3.26 2.98
N PRO A 450 -8.98 -3.28 2.99
CA PRO A 450 -9.75 -4.36 3.62
C PRO A 450 -9.27 -5.74 3.18
N GLN A 451 -9.42 -6.75 4.05
CA GLN A 451 -8.99 -8.14 3.85
C GLN A 451 -7.46 -8.37 3.84
N THR A 452 -6.67 -7.31 3.98
CA THR A 452 -5.21 -7.38 4.07
C THR A 452 -4.71 -6.90 5.43
N SER A 453 -3.47 -7.25 5.78
CA SER A 453 -2.83 -6.79 7.03
C SER A 453 -2.36 -5.32 6.98
N HIS A 454 -2.47 -4.66 5.84
CA HIS A 454 -2.04 -3.27 5.67
C HIS A 454 -2.98 -2.30 6.40
N VAL A 455 -2.40 -1.30 7.05
CA VAL A 455 -3.11 -0.17 7.65
C VAL A 455 -2.44 1.13 7.23
N GLU A 456 -3.26 2.09 6.83
CA GLU A 456 -2.84 3.48 6.64
C GLU A 456 -3.07 4.25 7.95
N THR A 457 -2.27 5.26 8.18
CA THR A 457 -2.35 6.09 9.39
C THR A 457 -2.20 7.56 9.04
N ILE A 458 -2.89 8.40 9.78
CA ILE A 458 -2.71 9.85 9.71
C ILE A 458 -2.40 10.33 11.11
N THR A 459 -1.35 11.10 11.27
CA THR A 459 -0.91 11.63 12.58
C THR A 459 -0.86 13.14 12.52
N LEU A 460 -1.49 13.77 13.51
CA LEU A 460 -1.33 15.19 13.79
C LEU A 460 -0.18 15.39 14.79
N LEU A 461 0.84 16.14 14.37
CA LEU A 461 1.86 16.63 15.27
C LEU A 461 1.75 18.15 15.37
N SER A 462 1.87 18.66 16.58
CA SER A 462 2.00 20.09 16.82
C SER A 462 3.32 20.41 17.50
N ARG A 463 3.86 21.59 17.15
CA ARG A 463 4.98 22.16 17.86
C ARG A 463 4.48 22.61 19.23
N GLY A 464 4.94 21.97 20.31
CA GLY A 464 4.49 22.31 21.65
C GLY A 464 5.37 23.35 22.28
N ILE A 465 4.76 24.30 23.02
CA ILE A 465 5.38 24.81 24.23
C ILE A 465 5.36 23.60 25.17
N PRO A 466 6.50 23.17 25.78
CA PRO A 466 6.45 22.15 26.81
C PRO A 466 5.41 22.64 27.84
N ALA A 467 4.39 21.84 28.10
CA ALA A 467 3.55 22.08 29.25
C ALA A 467 4.49 22.19 30.45
N GLY A 468 4.49 23.36 31.10
CA GLY A 468 5.42 23.68 32.18
C GLY A 468 5.50 22.51 33.16
N LYS A 469 6.74 22.31 33.66
CA LYS A 469 7.03 21.42 34.77
C LYS A 469 6.16 21.74 36.00
#